data_c56c63c9285f8b2fd4c1a8185659e3c3
#
_entry.id   c56c63c9285f8b2fd4c1a8185659e3c3
#
_cell.length_a   1.000
_cell.length_b   1.000
_cell.length_c   1.000
_cell.angle_alpha   90.00
_cell.angle_beta   90.00
_cell.angle_gamma   90.00
#
_symmetry.space_group_name_H-M   'P 1'
#
loop_
_entity.id
_entity.type
_entity.pdbx_description
1 polymer ?
#
loop_
_entity_poly.entity_id
_entity_poly.type
_entity_poly.pdbx_seq_one_letter_code
_entity_poly.pdbx_strand_id
1 'polypeptide(L)'
;MHTLFPNIITIAEDVSGMPLLGIPAHAGGVGFDYRLSMAIPDMWIKLLKHTQDDAWNMGNIVHTLINRRYREKSIAYAESHDQALVGDKTLAFWLMDKEMCRYPPLFEERQVLMERQTRTCRT
;
A
#
# COMPACT_ATOMS: atom_id res chain seq x y z
N MET A 1 -6.34 -14.06 -22.52
CA MET A 1 -6.27 -12.60 -22.56
C MET A 1 -5.17 -12.14 -23.49
N HIS A 2 -3.91 -12.48 -23.27
CA HIS A 2 -2.76 -12.05 -24.11
C HIS A 2 -2.84 -12.46 -25.59
N THR A 3 -3.57 -13.54 -25.91
CA THR A 3 -3.80 -13.94 -27.31
C THR A 3 -4.64 -12.92 -28.09
N LEU A 4 -5.59 -12.29 -27.40
CA LEU A 4 -6.47 -11.26 -27.99
C LEU A 4 -5.90 -9.85 -27.86
N PHE A 5 -5.19 -9.59 -26.76
CA PHE A 5 -4.64 -8.29 -26.41
C PHE A 5 -3.20 -8.45 -25.93
N PRO A 6 -2.23 -8.51 -26.85
CA PRO A 6 -0.82 -8.83 -26.51
C PRO A 6 -0.13 -7.80 -25.61
N ASN A 7 -0.64 -6.57 -25.57
CA ASN A 7 -0.06 -5.46 -24.79
C ASN A 7 -0.75 -5.22 -23.43
N ILE A 8 -1.68 -6.10 -23.04
CA ILE A 8 -2.37 -5.96 -21.74
C ILE A 8 -1.47 -6.46 -20.62
N ILE A 9 -1.54 -5.82 -19.48
CA ILE A 9 -0.92 -6.27 -18.22
C ILE A 9 -2.03 -6.73 -17.30
N THR A 10 -1.87 -7.92 -16.73
CA THR A 10 -2.79 -8.51 -15.77
C THR A 10 -2.15 -8.57 -14.39
N ILE A 11 -2.86 -8.05 -13.37
CA ILE A 11 -2.37 -7.97 -12.00
C ILE A 11 -3.34 -8.72 -11.09
N ALA A 12 -2.84 -9.69 -10.35
CA ALA A 12 -3.62 -10.42 -9.37
C ALA A 12 -3.63 -9.68 -8.03
N GLU A 13 -4.81 -9.40 -7.51
CA GLU A 13 -5.04 -8.99 -6.13
C GLU A 13 -5.55 -10.19 -5.34
N ASP A 14 -4.77 -10.62 -4.34
CA ASP A 14 -5.09 -11.81 -3.55
C ASP A 14 -4.47 -11.73 -2.16
N VAL A 15 -5.29 -11.81 -1.13
CA VAL A 15 -4.91 -11.81 0.28
C VAL A 15 -4.71 -13.21 0.86
N SER A 16 -5.22 -14.25 0.18
CA SER A 16 -5.15 -15.64 0.66
C SER A 16 -3.74 -16.21 0.65
N GLY A 17 -2.84 -15.57 -0.09
CA GLY A 17 -1.49 -16.06 -0.28
C GLY A 17 -1.41 -17.24 -1.26
N MET A 18 -2.42 -17.44 -2.11
CA MET A 18 -2.46 -18.47 -3.13
C MET A 18 -1.17 -18.51 -3.95
N PRO A 19 -0.51 -19.65 -4.09
CA PRO A 19 0.70 -19.79 -4.90
C PRO A 19 0.36 -19.79 -6.40
N LEU A 20 1.40 -19.58 -7.22
CA LEU A 20 1.37 -19.76 -8.68
C LEU A 20 0.51 -18.74 -9.45
N LEU A 21 0.05 -17.66 -8.84
CA LEU A 21 -0.76 -16.65 -9.52
C LEU A 21 0.01 -15.99 -10.68
N GLY A 22 1.29 -15.66 -10.46
CA GLY A 22 2.19 -15.04 -11.45
C GLY A 22 3.00 -16.04 -12.28
N ILE A 23 2.71 -17.33 -12.19
CA ILE A 23 3.35 -18.34 -13.02
C ILE A 23 2.54 -18.53 -14.29
N PRO A 24 3.18 -18.62 -15.48
CA PRO A 24 2.47 -18.85 -16.73
C PRO A 24 1.61 -20.13 -16.72
N ALA A 25 0.47 -20.08 -17.38
CA ALA A 25 -0.48 -21.21 -17.43
C ALA A 25 0.15 -22.49 -17.99
N HIS A 26 1.04 -22.42 -19.00
CA HIS A 26 1.74 -23.56 -19.54
C HIS A 26 2.72 -24.21 -18.55
N ALA A 27 3.11 -23.51 -17.50
CA ALA A 27 3.96 -23.99 -16.41
C ALA A 27 3.16 -24.37 -15.15
N GLY A 28 1.83 -24.49 -15.28
CA GLY A 28 0.94 -24.91 -14.21
C GLY A 28 0.45 -23.77 -13.29
N GLY A 29 0.66 -22.52 -13.67
CA GLY A 29 0.18 -21.35 -12.95
C GLY A 29 -1.15 -20.80 -13.46
N VAL A 30 -1.61 -19.72 -12.84
CA VAL A 30 -2.84 -19.03 -13.23
C VAL A 30 -2.62 -18.08 -14.41
N GLY A 31 -1.42 -17.54 -14.56
CA GLY A 31 -1.01 -16.77 -15.74
C GLY A 31 -1.16 -15.25 -15.63
N PHE A 32 -1.23 -14.69 -14.42
CA PHE A 32 -1.12 -13.25 -14.24
C PHE A 32 0.31 -12.77 -14.47
N ASP A 33 0.47 -11.55 -14.96
CA ASP A 33 1.79 -10.94 -15.16
C ASP A 33 2.45 -10.53 -13.84
N TYR A 34 1.64 -10.02 -12.92
CA TYR A 34 2.06 -9.54 -11.62
C TYR A 34 1.05 -9.93 -10.54
N ARG A 35 1.50 -9.89 -9.29
CA ARG A 35 0.64 -9.91 -8.12
C ARG A 35 0.94 -8.71 -7.20
N LEU A 36 -0.03 -8.26 -6.43
CA LEU A 36 0.16 -7.24 -5.41
C LEU A 36 0.88 -7.82 -4.18
N SER A 37 1.87 -7.08 -3.65
CA SER A 37 2.59 -7.43 -2.42
C SER A 37 1.83 -6.94 -1.19
N MET A 38 0.77 -7.63 -0.78
CA MET A 38 -0.13 -7.25 0.32
C MET A 38 0.57 -7.12 1.69
N ALA A 39 1.70 -7.80 1.89
CA ALA A 39 2.46 -7.69 3.14
C ALA A 39 3.10 -6.31 3.38
N ILE A 40 3.32 -5.53 2.32
CA ILE A 40 3.98 -4.22 2.42
C ILE A 40 3.04 -3.17 3.05
N PRO A 41 1.83 -2.94 2.55
CA PRO A 41 0.89 -2.01 3.21
C PRO A 41 0.56 -2.44 4.64
N ASP A 42 0.38 -3.74 4.91
CA ASP A 42 0.16 -4.26 6.26
C ASP A 42 1.32 -3.95 7.21
N MET A 43 2.55 -4.07 6.72
CA MET A 43 3.74 -3.70 7.50
C MET A 43 3.73 -2.22 7.84
N TRP A 44 3.48 -1.33 6.88
CA TRP A 44 3.45 0.10 7.12
C TRP A 44 2.38 0.50 8.13
N ILE A 45 1.17 -0.03 8.00
CA ILE A 45 0.09 0.23 8.96
C ILE A 45 0.50 -0.21 10.37
N LYS A 46 1.04 -1.43 10.53
CA LYS A 46 1.48 -1.94 11.83
C LYS A 46 2.57 -1.09 12.45
N LEU A 47 3.57 -0.67 11.66
CA LEU A 47 4.65 0.19 12.14
C LEU A 47 4.11 1.53 12.62
N LEU A 48 3.31 2.23 11.79
CA LEU A 48 2.81 3.55 12.10
C LEU A 48 1.77 3.57 13.22
N LYS A 49 1.00 2.48 13.37
CA LYS A 49 -0.07 2.39 14.38
C LYS A 49 0.45 1.93 15.74
N HIS A 50 1.43 1.06 15.79
CA HIS A 50 1.76 0.33 17.01
C HIS A 50 3.21 0.43 17.45
N THR A 51 4.10 1.01 16.64
CA THR A 51 5.54 0.99 16.92
C THR A 51 6.08 2.40 16.92
N GLN A 52 6.81 2.77 17.98
CA GLN A 52 7.54 4.03 18.05
C GLN A 52 8.74 3.99 17.09
N ASP A 53 9.13 5.14 16.56
CA ASP A 53 10.15 5.27 15.50
C ASP A 53 11.50 4.66 15.91
N ASP A 54 11.88 4.81 17.17
CA ASP A 54 13.13 4.27 17.76
C ASP A 54 13.11 2.73 17.90
N ALA A 55 11.93 2.13 17.92
CA ALA A 55 11.73 0.68 18.00
C ALA A 55 11.62 -0.02 16.64
N TRP A 56 11.75 0.71 15.53
CA TRP A 56 11.64 0.13 14.19
C TRP A 56 12.78 -0.82 13.89
N ASN A 57 12.44 -2.06 13.57
CA ASN A 57 13.42 -3.03 13.12
C ASN A 57 13.67 -2.91 11.63
N MET A 58 14.76 -2.24 11.25
CA MET A 58 15.12 -2.01 9.85
C MET A 58 15.35 -3.31 9.07
N GLY A 59 15.84 -4.36 9.72
CA GLY A 59 15.99 -5.68 9.10
C GLY A 59 14.65 -6.28 8.67
N ASN A 60 13.62 -6.19 9.50
CA ASN A 60 12.28 -6.65 9.17
C ASN A 60 11.65 -5.82 8.05
N ILE A 61 11.85 -4.51 8.05
CA ILE A 61 11.36 -3.62 6.99
C ILE A 61 12.00 -4.02 5.66
N VAL A 62 13.33 -4.09 5.61
CA VAL A 62 14.05 -4.49 4.40
C VAL A 62 13.62 -5.87 3.93
N HIS A 63 13.55 -6.86 4.85
CA HIS A 63 13.08 -8.20 4.52
C HIS A 63 11.69 -8.19 3.87
N THR A 64 10.73 -7.46 4.43
CA THR A 64 9.37 -7.37 3.88
C THR A 64 9.36 -6.71 2.50
N LEU A 65 10.15 -5.64 2.32
CA LEU A 65 10.24 -4.91 1.05
C LEU A 65 10.86 -5.74 -0.08
N ILE A 66 11.82 -6.63 0.22
CA ILE A 66 12.53 -7.44 -0.78
C ILE A 66 12.02 -8.88 -0.87
N ASN A 67 11.19 -9.33 0.08
CA ASN A 67 10.67 -10.68 0.09
C ASN A 67 9.75 -10.91 -1.12
N ARG A 68 10.17 -11.81 -2.01
CA ARG A 68 9.46 -12.15 -3.25
C ARG A 68 9.29 -13.65 -3.35
N ARG A 69 8.16 -14.07 -3.90
CA ARG A 69 7.95 -15.48 -4.23
C ARG A 69 8.83 -15.88 -5.41
N TYR A 70 9.31 -17.09 -5.37
CA TYR A 70 10.14 -17.62 -6.46
C TYR A 70 9.37 -17.58 -7.78
N ARG A 71 9.99 -16.94 -8.79
CA ARG A 71 9.46 -16.80 -10.17
C ARG A 71 8.15 -16.00 -10.31
N GLU A 72 7.61 -15.43 -9.26
CA GLU A 72 6.45 -14.54 -9.36
C GLU A 72 6.88 -13.07 -9.31
N LYS A 73 6.46 -12.30 -10.30
CA LYS A 73 6.65 -10.86 -10.30
C LYS A 73 5.62 -10.20 -9.39
N SER A 74 6.04 -9.22 -8.61
CA SER A 74 5.15 -8.52 -7.68
C SER A 74 5.26 -7.02 -7.81
N ILE A 75 4.15 -6.32 -7.54
CA ILE A 75 4.07 -4.87 -7.43
C ILE A 75 4.08 -4.53 -5.95
N ALA A 76 5.08 -3.75 -5.53
CA ALA A 76 5.16 -3.19 -4.21
C ALA A 76 4.35 -1.88 -4.16
N TYR A 77 3.59 -1.67 -3.10
CA TYR A 77 2.84 -0.44 -2.87
C TYR A 77 2.73 -0.18 -1.37
N ALA A 78 2.58 1.07 -0.98
CA ALA A 78 2.46 1.44 0.42
C ALA A 78 1.01 1.44 0.89
N GLU A 79 0.10 1.89 0.01
CA GLU A 79 -1.32 2.06 0.30
C GLU A 79 -2.15 1.90 -0.97
N SER A 80 -3.35 1.35 -0.86
CA SER A 80 -4.41 1.38 -1.86
C SER A 80 -5.71 1.89 -1.20
N HIS A 81 -6.80 1.93 -1.96
CA HIS A 81 -8.11 2.32 -1.42
C HIS A 81 -8.58 1.41 -0.27
N ASP A 82 -8.20 0.13 -0.28
CA ASP A 82 -8.63 -0.85 0.73
C ASP A 82 -8.09 -0.55 2.13
N GLN A 83 -6.83 -0.11 2.24
CA GLN A 83 -6.24 0.18 3.55
C GLN A 83 -6.99 1.31 4.25
N ALA A 84 -7.39 2.34 3.52
CA ALA A 84 -8.17 3.45 4.08
C ALA A 84 -9.60 3.05 4.45
N LEU A 85 -10.23 2.17 3.65
CA LEU A 85 -11.60 1.71 3.88
C LEU A 85 -11.72 0.67 4.99
N VAL A 86 -10.78 -0.27 5.06
CA VAL A 86 -10.81 -1.38 6.02
C VAL A 86 -9.94 -1.10 7.24
N GLY A 87 -8.85 -0.37 7.06
CA GLY A 87 -7.86 -0.07 8.09
C GLY A 87 -8.08 1.22 8.85
N ASP A 88 -9.17 1.97 8.58
CA ASP A 88 -9.57 3.13 9.38
C ASP A 88 -8.96 4.48 8.97
N LYS A 89 -7.70 4.56 8.53
CA LYS A 89 -7.01 5.79 8.13
C LYS A 89 -6.02 5.56 7.01
N THR A 90 -5.76 6.59 6.20
CA THR A 90 -4.64 6.59 5.25
C THR A 90 -3.29 6.68 5.97
N LEU A 91 -2.21 6.27 5.30
CA LEU A 91 -0.85 6.40 5.85
C LEU A 91 -0.51 7.83 6.23
N ALA A 92 -0.95 8.81 5.45
CA ALA A 92 -0.73 10.23 5.77
C ALA A 92 -1.37 10.63 7.10
N PHE A 93 -2.57 10.13 7.39
CA PHE A 93 -3.24 10.37 8.67
C PHE A 93 -2.56 9.64 9.84
N TRP A 94 -1.98 8.47 9.61
CA TRP A 94 -1.19 7.78 10.64
C TRP A 94 0.11 8.52 10.95
N LEU A 95 0.78 9.07 9.92
CA LEU A 95 2.03 9.81 10.10
C LEU A 95 1.85 11.16 10.76
N MET A 96 0.80 11.89 10.42
CA MET A 96 0.62 13.28 10.85
C MET A 96 -0.41 13.45 11.96
N ASP A 97 -1.39 12.55 12.05
CA ASP A 97 -2.49 12.55 13.04
C ASP A 97 -2.94 13.97 13.40
N LYS A 98 -2.82 14.37 14.66
CA LYS A 98 -3.20 15.71 15.16
C LYS A 98 -2.37 16.87 14.58
N GLU A 99 -1.15 16.57 14.11
CA GLU A 99 -0.28 17.59 13.53
C GLU A 99 -0.82 18.14 12.20
N MET A 100 -1.61 17.36 11.45
CA MET A 100 -2.28 17.84 10.24
C MET A 100 -3.19 19.04 10.49
N CYS A 101 -3.74 19.14 11.68
CA CYS A 101 -4.66 20.21 12.07
C CYS A 101 -3.95 21.39 12.79
N ARG A 102 -2.69 21.24 13.13
CA ARG A 102 -1.93 22.20 13.96
C ARG A 102 -1.11 23.21 13.17
N TYR A 103 -0.70 22.90 11.95
CA TYR A 103 0.13 23.82 11.16
C TYR A 103 -0.73 24.84 10.41
N PRO A 104 -0.64 26.14 10.74
CA PRO A 104 -1.22 27.16 9.90
C PRO A 104 -0.52 27.16 8.54
N PRO A 105 -1.23 27.40 7.45
CA PRO A 105 -0.64 27.41 6.11
C PRO A 105 0.38 28.55 5.98
N LEU A 106 1.59 28.20 5.55
CA LEU A 106 2.65 29.19 5.28
C LEU A 106 2.47 29.95 3.95
N PHE A 107 1.47 29.55 3.13
CA PHE A 107 1.17 30.20 1.84
C PHE A 107 -0.32 30.13 1.50
N GLU A 108 -0.86 31.20 0.91
CA GLU A 108 -2.28 31.39 0.57
C GLU A 108 -2.89 30.29 -0.31
N GLU A 109 -2.11 29.66 -1.19
CA GLU A 109 -2.60 28.55 -2.05
C GLU A 109 -2.94 27.27 -1.29
N ARG A 110 -2.46 27.10 -0.06
CA ARG A 110 -2.81 25.98 0.81
C ARG A 110 -4.09 26.21 1.61
N GLN A 111 -4.62 27.40 1.67
CA GLN A 111 -5.85 27.69 2.43
C GLN A 111 -7.05 26.89 1.91
N VAL A 112 -7.21 26.75 0.61
CA VAL A 112 -8.35 26.03 0.00
C VAL A 112 -8.30 24.52 0.31
N LEU A 113 -7.11 23.95 0.37
CA LEU A 113 -6.93 22.53 0.74
C LEU A 113 -7.13 22.32 2.25
N MET A 114 -6.69 23.27 3.06
CA MET A 114 -6.84 23.19 4.53
C MET A 114 -8.25 23.53 5.02
N GLU A 115 -9.01 24.37 4.35
CA GLU A 115 -10.43 24.58 4.69
C GLU A 115 -11.25 23.29 4.54
N ARG A 116 -10.91 22.44 3.60
CA ARG A 116 -11.52 21.09 3.48
C ARG A 116 -11.07 20.16 4.61
N GLN A 117 -9.80 20.22 5.01
CA GLN A 117 -9.25 19.36 6.07
C GLN A 117 -9.70 19.79 7.48
N THR A 118 -9.80 21.09 7.74
CA THR A 118 -10.30 21.59 9.05
C THR A 118 -11.77 21.27 9.29
N ARG A 119 -12.57 21.06 8.26
CA ARG A 119 -13.94 20.54 8.41
C ARG A 119 -13.95 19.09 8.86
N THR A 120 -12.99 18.28 8.39
CA THR A 120 -12.88 16.86 8.74
C THR A 120 -12.32 16.66 10.17
N CYS A 121 -11.51 17.60 10.68
CA CYS A 121 -10.96 17.53 12.05
C CYS A 121 -11.95 18.02 13.14
N ARG A 122 -13.12 18.58 12.78
CA ARG A 122 -14.13 19.09 13.73
C ARG A 122 -15.30 18.12 14.00
N THR A 123 -15.36 17.01 13.28
CA THR A 123 -16.30 15.91 13.51
C THR A 123 -15.62 14.75 14.21
#